data_1e45d9c75dfddc9c93bdb7645d1658b0
#
_entry.id   1e45d9c75dfddc9c93bdb7645d1658b0
#
_cell.length_a   1.000
_cell.length_b   1.000
_cell.length_c   1.000
_cell.angle_alpha   90.00
_cell.angle_beta   90.00
_cell.angle_gamma   90.00
#
_symmetry.space_group_name_H-M   'P 1'
#
loop_
_entity.id
_entity.type
_entity.pdbx_description
1 polymer ?
#
loop_
_entity_poly.entity_id
_entity_poly.type
_entity_poly.pdbx_seq_one_letter_code
_entity_poly.pdbx_strand_id
1 'polypeptide(L)'
;MIIVDKKSKALYIKGAIFNFVNTKILLKKLEGVQTIKSVMSILDVNKEKAVYHIYRLRKAGYVKTRKSSNNARVYSISSENRLGGTSYYEIINKHSPIKISTPRVYRVYGKEHIIEEALVFAIKTQNLRTILAALSLFRKIEDWAMLYRLAKKNCIERQVGALYDLARTVMRVRKMPKRFRNNALPKKEHTFKHVIDGLKSKDFKDIETRWKMHLPFNKKDLEDYR
;
A
#
# COMPACT_ATOMS: atom_id res chain seq x y z
N MET A 1 -3.84 -21.44 -36.72
CA MET A 1 -2.59 -21.83 -36.05
C MET A 1 -1.92 -20.53 -35.62
N ILE A 2 -2.17 -20.10 -34.38
CA ILE A 2 -1.64 -18.84 -33.84
C ILE A 2 -0.31 -19.18 -33.18
N ILE A 3 0.79 -18.78 -33.81
CA ILE A 3 2.12 -18.92 -33.22
C ILE A 3 2.24 -17.78 -32.20
N VAL A 4 2.06 -18.11 -30.91
CA VAL A 4 2.32 -17.17 -29.82
C VAL A 4 3.83 -17.11 -29.63
N ASP A 5 4.42 -16.00 -30.05
CA ASP A 5 5.85 -15.75 -29.92
C ASP A 5 6.24 -15.70 -28.44
N LYS A 6 6.89 -16.76 -27.97
CA LYS A 6 7.44 -16.87 -26.60
C LYS A 6 8.54 -15.81 -26.32
N LYS A 7 9.06 -15.14 -27.33
CA LYS A 7 10.10 -14.09 -27.18
C LYS A 7 9.57 -12.80 -26.58
N SER A 8 8.31 -12.43 -26.84
CA SER A 8 7.74 -11.17 -26.34
C SER A 8 7.47 -11.18 -24.82
N LYS A 9 7.06 -12.35 -24.26
CA LYS A 9 6.88 -12.48 -22.80
C LYS A 9 8.20 -12.48 -22.02
N ALA A 10 9.24 -13.12 -22.59
CA ALA A 10 10.57 -13.13 -21.98
C ALA A 10 11.25 -11.75 -22.00
N LEU A 11 11.00 -10.94 -23.02
CA LEU A 11 11.47 -9.54 -23.11
C LEU A 11 10.77 -8.63 -22.07
N TYR A 12 9.48 -8.84 -21.81
CA TYR A 12 8.73 -8.04 -20.81
C TYR A 12 9.15 -8.37 -19.38
N ILE A 13 9.40 -9.64 -19.07
CA ILE A 13 9.90 -10.07 -17.76
C ILE A 13 11.36 -9.63 -17.55
N LYS A 14 12.21 -9.77 -18.56
CA LYS A 14 13.58 -9.24 -18.54
C LYS A 14 13.60 -7.71 -18.38
N GLY A 15 12.70 -6.97 -19.03
CA GLY A 15 12.58 -5.52 -18.90
C GLY A 15 12.19 -5.07 -17.50
N ALA A 16 11.28 -5.76 -16.83
CA ALA A 16 10.86 -5.46 -15.46
C ALA A 16 11.95 -5.78 -14.43
N ILE A 17 12.63 -6.91 -14.56
CA ILE A 17 13.76 -7.30 -13.69
C ILE A 17 14.97 -6.40 -13.95
N PHE A 18 15.26 -6.09 -15.20
CA PHE A 18 16.36 -5.20 -15.59
C PHE A 18 16.15 -3.76 -15.09
N ASN A 19 14.91 -3.26 -15.10
CA ASN A 19 14.58 -1.95 -14.55
C ASN A 19 14.75 -1.87 -13.03
N PHE A 20 14.50 -2.94 -12.28
CA PHE A 20 14.65 -2.95 -10.82
C PHE A 20 16.11 -3.02 -10.39
N VAL A 21 16.89 -3.88 -11.03
CA VAL A 21 18.35 -3.98 -10.80
C VAL A 21 19.05 -2.68 -11.19
N ASN A 22 18.62 -2.06 -12.29
CA ASN A 22 19.19 -0.81 -12.78
C ASN A 22 18.95 0.37 -11.81
N THR A 23 17.84 0.41 -11.08
CA THR A 23 17.55 1.49 -10.11
C THR A 23 18.50 1.47 -8.92
N LYS A 24 18.79 0.30 -8.36
CA LYS A 24 19.75 0.17 -7.24
C LYS A 24 21.19 0.52 -7.67
N ILE A 25 21.58 0.09 -8.85
CA ILE A 25 22.90 0.41 -9.43
C ILE A 25 23.01 1.92 -9.71
N LEU A 26 21.95 2.53 -10.28
CA LEU A 26 21.89 3.96 -10.52
C LEU A 26 21.98 4.77 -9.23
N LEU A 27 21.26 4.36 -8.19
CA LEU A 27 21.33 5.02 -6.88
C LEU A 27 22.75 4.97 -6.31
N LYS A 28 23.38 3.80 -6.31
CA LYS A 28 24.76 3.65 -5.81
C LYS A 28 25.76 4.51 -6.57
N LYS A 29 25.60 4.67 -7.91
CA LYS A 29 26.48 5.49 -8.74
C LYS A 29 26.25 6.99 -8.58
N LEU A 30 25.00 7.39 -8.35
CA LEU A 30 24.59 8.80 -8.35
C LEU A 30 24.36 9.37 -6.94
N GLU A 31 24.64 8.61 -5.88
CA GLU A 31 24.43 9.05 -4.50
C GLU A 31 25.15 10.37 -4.22
N GLY A 32 24.49 11.28 -3.49
CA GLY A 32 25.02 12.60 -3.18
C GLY A 32 24.35 13.75 -3.94
N VAL A 33 25.07 14.85 -4.09
CA VAL A 33 24.58 16.06 -4.73
C VAL A 33 25.06 16.12 -6.18
N GLN A 34 24.14 16.10 -7.11
CA GLN A 34 24.42 15.99 -8.55
C GLN A 34 23.78 17.14 -9.34
N THR A 35 24.39 17.47 -10.48
CA THR A 35 23.81 18.30 -11.55
C THR A 35 23.53 17.43 -12.75
N ILE A 36 22.78 17.93 -13.75
CA ILE A 36 22.58 17.18 -15.01
C ILE A 36 23.93 16.87 -15.68
N LYS A 37 24.87 17.82 -15.66
CA LYS A 37 26.21 17.65 -16.25
C LYS A 37 26.97 16.51 -15.54
N SER A 38 26.95 16.48 -14.20
CA SER A 38 27.64 15.40 -13.45
C SER A 38 26.97 14.04 -13.70
N VAL A 39 25.64 13.98 -13.77
CA VAL A 39 24.92 12.73 -14.08
C VAL A 39 25.27 12.22 -15.49
N MET A 40 25.38 13.11 -16.48
CA MET A 40 25.83 12.74 -17.85
C MET A 40 27.21 12.12 -17.81
N SER A 41 28.15 12.74 -17.10
CA SER A 41 29.53 12.26 -16.98
C SER A 41 29.64 10.92 -16.23
N ILE A 42 28.92 10.76 -15.11
CA ILE A 42 28.96 9.54 -14.28
C ILE A 42 28.35 8.33 -14.98
N LEU A 43 27.31 8.56 -15.79
CA LEU A 43 26.57 7.48 -16.47
C LEU A 43 27.00 7.29 -17.90
N ASP A 44 27.82 8.17 -18.43
CA ASP A 44 28.21 8.21 -19.86
C ASP A 44 27.00 8.21 -20.79
N VAL A 45 26.08 9.17 -20.57
CA VAL A 45 24.83 9.29 -21.32
C VAL A 45 24.59 10.71 -21.77
N ASN A 46 23.77 10.87 -22.80
CA ASN A 46 23.35 12.19 -23.28
C ASN A 46 22.39 12.85 -22.27
N LYS A 47 22.15 14.16 -22.46
CA LYS A 47 21.31 14.99 -21.59
C LYS A 47 19.89 14.42 -21.40
N GLU A 48 19.28 13.92 -22.46
CA GLU A 48 17.91 13.39 -22.42
C GLU A 48 17.81 12.14 -21.53
N LYS A 49 18.74 11.21 -21.71
CA LYS A 49 18.83 10.00 -20.86
C LYS A 49 19.15 10.35 -19.41
N ALA A 50 20.03 11.32 -19.16
CA ALA A 50 20.33 11.79 -17.80
C ALA A 50 19.08 12.37 -17.13
N VAL A 51 18.32 13.23 -17.82
CA VAL A 51 17.06 13.78 -17.33
C VAL A 51 16.04 12.67 -17.08
N TYR A 52 15.93 11.69 -17.96
CA TYR A 52 15.03 10.54 -17.81
C TYR A 52 15.38 9.71 -16.56
N HIS A 53 16.66 9.43 -16.31
CA HIS A 53 17.09 8.70 -15.10
C HIS A 53 16.77 9.49 -13.83
N ILE A 54 17.05 10.78 -13.80
CA ILE A 54 16.69 11.65 -12.66
C ILE A 54 15.20 11.68 -12.45
N TYR A 55 14.39 11.80 -13.52
CA TYR A 55 12.93 11.76 -13.43
C TYR A 55 12.43 10.44 -12.81
N ARG A 56 12.96 9.30 -13.28
CA ARG A 56 12.61 7.98 -12.71
C ARG A 56 12.96 7.89 -11.23
N LEU A 57 14.17 8.30 -10.84
CA LEU A 57 14.62 8.29 -9.45
C LEU A 57 13.78 9.24 -8.58
N ARG A 58 13.42 10.41 -9.13
CA ARG A 58 12.55 11.36 -8.43
C ARG A 58 11.14 10.81 -8.25
N LYS A 59 10.56 10.17 -9.29
CA LYS A 59 9.24 9.51 -9.20
C LYS A 59 9.24 8.37 -8.18
N ALA A 60 10.37 7.72 -7.99
CA ALA A 60 10.57 6.67 -6.98
C ALA A 60 10.93 7.22 -5.58
N GLY A 61 11.08 8.55 -5.43
CA GLY A 61 11.29 9.21 -4.13
C GLY A 61 12.75 9.28 -3.65
N TYR A 62 13.72 9.03 -4.52
CA TYR A 62 15.14 9.05 -4.18
C TYR A 62 15.84 10.37 -4.49
N VAL A 63 15.17 11.33 -5.11
CA VAL A 63 15.76 12.60 -5.55
C VAL A 63 14.99 13.80 -5.03
N LYS A 64 15.68 14.69 -4.33
CA LYS A 64 15.22 16.03 -3.98
C LYS A 64 15.84 17.05 -4.92
N THR A 65 15.01 17.90 -5.53
CA THR A 65 15.47 18.95 -6.44
C THR A 65 15.51 20.29 -5.70
N ARG A 66 16.60 21.01 -5.83
CA ARG A 66 16.76 22.39 -5.35
C ARG A 66 17.28 23.27 -6.49
N LYS A 67 17.02 24.56 -6.43
CA LYS A 67 17.70 25.57 -7.24
C LYS A 67 18.89 26.11 -6.46
N SER A 68 20.03 26.19 -7.08
CA SER A 68 21.22 26.87 -6.55
C SER A 68 21.06 28.37 -6.71
N SER A 69 21.91 29.18 -6.04
CA SER A 69 22.00 30.64 -6.21
C SER A 69 22.10 31.09 -7.66
N ASN A 70 22.78 30.31 -8.49
CA ASN A 70 22.93 30.54 -9.94
C ASN A 70 21.77 30.00 -10.79
N ASN A 71 20.60 29.80 -10.22
CA ASN A 71 19.39 29.25 -10.87
C ASN A 71 19.57 27.82 -11.47
N ALA A 72 20.74 27.21 -11.27
CA ALA A 72 21.00 25.84 -11.71
C ALA A 72 20.23 24.82 -10.85
N ARG A 73 19.69 23.78 -11.50
CA ARG A 73 19.02 22.69 -10.76
C ARG A 73 20.05 21.74 -10.21
N VAL A 74 19.95 21.50 -8.92
CA VAL A 74 20.76 20.57 -8.16
C VAL A 74 19.88 19.45 -7.62
N TYR A 75 20.34 18.22 -7.75
CA TYR A 75 19.65 16.99 -7.38
C TYR A 75 20.37 16.34 -6.22
N SER A 76 19.72 16.27 -5.07
CA SER A 76 20.21 15.50 -3.92
C SER A 76 19.64 14.09 -4.02
N ILE A 77 20.50 13.11 -4.28
CA ILE A 77 20.15 11.71 -4.51
C ILE A 77 20.57 10.91 -3.29
N SER A 78 19.67 10.09 -2.76
CA SER A 78 19.90 9.24 -1.60
C SER A 78 19.54 7.80 -1.93
N SER A 79 20.37 6.85 -1.51
CA SER A 79 20.07 5.42 -1.58
C SER A 79 18.89 5.03 -0.66
N GLU A 80 18.65 5.83 0.38
CA GLU A 80 17.47 5.71 1.22
C GLU A 80 16.38 6.68 0.73
N ASN A 81 15.14 6.19 0.66
CA ASN A 81 13.99 7.04 0.33
C ASN A 81 13.63 7.95 1.52
N ARG A 82 14.37 9.05 1.67
CA ARG A 82 14.18 10.06 2.75
C ARG A 82 13.26 11.20 2.33
N LEU A 83 12.84 11.23 1.09
CA LEU A 83 12.17 12.39 0.50
C LEU A 83 10.66 12.23 0.55
N GLY A 84 10.09 12.68 1.64
CA GLY A 84 8.68 13.02 1.79
C GLY A 84 7.69 12.33 0.84
N GLY A 85 7.09 11.28 1.26
CA GLY A 85 5.86 10.68 0.77
C GLY A 85 5.04 10.27 1.97
N THR A 86 3.74 10.17 1.83
CA THR A 86 2.89 9.59 2.87
C THR A 86 3.00 8.08 2.80
N SER A 87 2.98 7.42 3.95
CA SER A 87 2.87 5.98 4.02
C SER A 87 1.46 5.58 4.43
N TYR A 88 1.03 4.37 4.09
CA TYR A 88 -0.24 3.85 4.60
C TYR A 88 -0.25 3.78 6.13
N TYR A 89 0.89 3.56 6.78
CA TYR A 89 1.03 3.64 8.24
C TYR A 89 0.73 5.03 8.80
N GLU A 90 1.17 6.10 8.12
CA GLU A 90 0.88 7.48 8.52
C GLU A 90 -0.62 7.78 8.41
N ILE A 91 -1.29 7.30 7.35
CA ILE A 91 -2.74 7.44 7.20
C ILE A 91 -3.47 6.70 8.32
N ILE A 92 -3.07 5.45 8.62
CA ILE A 92 -3.66 4.69 9.72
C ILE A 92 -3.45 5.44 11.04
N ASN A 93 -2.21 5.86 11.34
CA ASN A 93 -1.88 6.58 12.56
C ASN A 93 -2.62 7.91 12.70
N LYS A 94 -2.90 8.61 11.59
CA LYS A 94 -3.66 9.88 11.60
C LYS A 94 -5.10 9.69 12.12
N HIS A 95 -5.70 8.55 11.81
CA HIS A 95 -7.12 8.29 12.10
C HIS A 95 -7.35 7.31 13.25
N SER A 96 -6.31 6.61 13.71
CA SER A 96 -6.41 5.57 14.74
C SER A 96 -6.02 6.09 16.13
N PRO A 97 -6.74 5.68 17.20
CA PRO A 97 -6.28 5.86 18.56
C PRO A 97 -5.03 5.01 18.83
N ILE A 98 -4.94 3.84 18.21
CA ILE A 98 -3.83 2.92 18.36
C ILE A 98 -2.70 3.33 17.40
N LYS A 99 -1.54 3.69 17.95
CA LYS A 99 -0.39 4.06 17.14
C LYS A 99 0.46 2.84 16.79
N ILE A 100 0.87 2.79 15.52
CA ILE A 100 1.73 1.74 14.97
C ILE A 100 3.06 2.32 14.51
N SER A 101 4.13 1.56 14.68
CA SER A 101 5.45 1.97 14.21
C SER A 101 5.50 1.99 12.69
N THR A 102 6.02 3.06 12.12
CA THR A 102 6.20 3.20 10.67
C THR A 102 7.60 2.72 10.30
N PRO A 103 7.72 1.66 9.49
CA PRO A 103 9.03 1.24 8.99
C PRO A 103 9.67 2.37 8.18
N ARG A 104 10.96 2.64 8.42
CA ARG A 104 11.71 3.76 7.80
C ARG A 104 11.68 3.76 6.27
N VAL A 105 11.46 2.61 5.65
CA VAL A 105 11.58 2.38 4.19
C VAL A 105 10.25 2.48 3.46
N TYR A 106 9.11 2.55 4.19
CA TYR A 106 7.80 2.46 3.56
C TYR A 106 7.17 3.83 3.30
N ARG A 107 7.63 4.50 2.25
CA ARG A 107 7.02 5.74 1.76
C ARG A 107 6.77 5.61 0.26
N VAL A 108 5.59 6.04 -0.20
CA VAL A 108 5.25 6.10 -1.62
C VAL A 108 5.20 7.57 -2.03
N TYR A 109 6.06 7.94 -2.97
CA TYR A 109 6.18 9.29 -3.47
C TYR A 109 5.31 9.52 -4.72
N GLY A 110 4.70 10.70 -4.80
CA GLY A 110 3.99 11.16 -6.01
C GLY A 110 2.61 10.58 -6.23
N LYS A 111 2.02 9.91 -5.23
CA LYS A 111 0.63 9.47 -5.23
C LYS A 111 -0.04 9.90 -3.93
N GLU A 112 -1.14 10.59 -4.01
CA GLU A 112 -2.03 10.75 -2.86
C GLU A 112 -2.60 9.38 -2.49
N HIS A 113 -2.31 8.93 -1.28
CA HIS A 113 -2.84 7.69 -0.78
C HIS A 113 -4.25 7.93 -0.27
N ILE A 114 -5.14 7.10 -0.74
CA ILE A 114 -6.54 7.09 -0.32
C ILE A 114 -6.73 6.09 0.82
N ILE A 115 -7.74 6.36 1.62
CA ILE A 115 -8.09 5.60 2.83
C ILE A 115 -8.41 4.15 2.50
N GLU A 116 -9.09 3.91 1.38
CA GLU A 116 -9.45 2.59 0.88
C GLU A 116 -8.23 1.71 0.59
N GLU A 117 -7.18 2.31 0.00
CA GLU A 117 -5.91 1.60 -0.24
C GLU A 117 -5.18 1.30 1.08
N ALA A 118 -5.20 2.23 2.04
CA ALA A 118 -4.58 2.03 3.36
C ALA A 118 -5.25 0.89 4.14
N LEU A 119 -6.59 0.78 4.06
CA LEU A 119 -7.34 -0.33 4.67
C LEU A 119 -6.98 -1.68 4.03
N VAL A 120 -7.00 -1.76 2.71
CA VAL A 120 -6.61 -2.98 1.96
C VAL A 120 -5.16 -3.36 2.27
N PHE A 121 -4.27 -2.38 2.31
CA PHE A 121 -2.88 -2.59 2.71
C PHE A 121 -2.78 -3.20 4.12
N ALA A 122 -3.46 -2.61 5.11
CA ALA A 122 -3.44 -3.09 6.48
C ALA A 122 -3.87 -4.57 6.59
N ILE A 123 -4.94 -4.96 5.90
CA ILE A 123 -5.41 -6.36 5.88
C ILE A 123 -4.35 -7.28 5.29
N LYS A 124 -3.68 -6.86 4.22
CA LYS A 124 -2.63 -7.65 3.55
C LYS A 124 -1.35 -7.83 4.37
N THR A 125 -1.09 -6.96 5.34
CA THR A 125 0.09 -7.12 6.21
C THR A 125 0.01 -8.35 7.12
N GLN A 126 -1.19 -8.93 7.32
CA GLN A 126 -1.44 -10.03 8.25
C GLN A 126 -0.95 -9.73 9.68
N ASN A 127 -0.77 -8.44 10.01
CA ASN A 127 -0.30 -8.00 11.32
C ASN A 127 -1.48 -7.56 12.18
N LEU A 128 -1.65 -8.20 13.35
CA LEU A 128 -2.77 -7.98 14.27
C LEU A 128 -2.93 -6.50 14.64
N ARG A 129 -1.84 -5.86 15.09
CA ARG A 129 -1.86 -4.46 15.53
C ARG A 129 -2.16 -3.49 14.38
N THR A 130 -1.64 -3.77 13.18
CA THR A 130 -1.89 -2.94 11.99
C THR A 130 -3.35 -3.03 11.55
N ILE A 131 -3.93 -4.23 11.54
CA ILE A 131 -5.34 -4.42 11.18
C ILE A 131 -6.24 -3.80 12.25
N LEU A 132 -5.91 -4.00 13.53
CA LEU A 132 -6.64 -3.38 14.63
C LEU A 132 -6.65 -1.86 14.47
N ALA A 133 -5.50 -1.22 14.32
CA ALA A 133 -5.39 0.23 14.12
C ALA A 133 -6.19 0.71 12.89
N ALA A 134 -6.21 -0.07 11.81
CA ALA A 134 -6.92 0.27 10.58
C ALA A 134 -8.45 0.21 10.68
N LEU A 135 -9.03 -0.39 11.72
CA LEU A 135 -10.50 -0.38 11.93
C LEU A 135 -11.08 1.04 11.95
N SER A 136 -10.33 2.02 12.48
CA SER A 136 -10.73 3.43 12.49
C SER A 136 -10.98 4.02 11.11
N LEU A 137 -10.32 3.49 10.07
CA LEU A 137 -10.46 3.97 8.70
C LEU A 137 -11.88 3.78 8.16
N PHE A 138 -12.65 2.81 8.68
CA PHE A 138 -14.05 2.63 8.28
C PHE A 138 -14.93 3.85 8.55
N ARG A 139 -14.55 4.74 9.48
CA ARG A 139 -15.23 6.03 9.71
C ARG A 139 -15.07 7.00 8.54
N LYS A 140 -14.01 6.81 7.72
CA LYS A 140 -13.56 7.75 6.69
C LYS A 140 -13.70 7.21 5.28
N ILE A 141 -14.24 6.00 5.10
CA ILE A 141 -14.50 5.43 3.76
C ILE A 141 -15.56 6.28 3.05
N GLU A 142 -15.22 6.82 1.91
CA GLU A 142 -16.09 7.62 1.04
C GLU A 142 -16.49 6.83 -0.21
N ASP A 143 -15.54 6.19 -0.87
CA ASP A 143 -15.78 5.40 -2.08
C ASP A 143 -15.82 3.89 -1.81
N TRP A 144 -17.00 3.40 -1.44
CA TRP A 144 -17.24 1.97 -1.26
C TRP A 144 -17.10 1.14 -2.53
N ALA A 145 -17.32 1.74 -3.71
CA ALA A 145 -17.17 1.04 -4.98
C ALA A 145 -15.70 0.80 -5.28
N MET A 146 -14.86 1.78 -4.99
CA MET A 146 -13.41 1.64 -5.09
C MET A 146 -12.88 0.62 -4.09
N LEU A 147 -13.31 0.70 -2.81
CA LEU A 147 -12.93 -0.29 -1.80
C LEU A 147 -13.30 -1.71 -2.25
N TYR A 148 -14.50 -1.89 -2.81
CA TYR A 148 -14.91 -3.21 -3.33
C TYR A 148 -14.00 -3.70 -4.45
N ARG A 149 -13.67 -2.83 -5.43
CA ARG A 149 -12.75 -3.19 -6.54
C ARG A 149 -11.37 -3.58 -6.03
N LEU A 150 -10.82 -2.84 -5.06
CA LEU A 150 -9.53 -3.12 -4.45
C LEU A 150 -9.57 -4.44 -3.64
N ALA A 151 -10.62 -4.65 -2.85
CA ALA A 151 -10.82 -5.86 -2.07
C ALA A 151 -10.94 -7.09 -2.99
N LYS A 152 -11.74 -7.00 -4.06
CA LYS A 152 -11.93 -8.07 -5.05
C LYS A 152 -10.62 -8.41 -5.78
N LYS A 153 -9.85 -7.40 -6.20
CA LYS A 153 -8.54 -7.60 -6.83
C LYS A 153 -7.56 -8.37 -5.94
N ASN A 154 -7.71 -8.26 -4.63
CA ASN A 154 -6.85 -8.92 -3.63
C ASN A 154 -7.51 -10.14 -2.97
N CYS A 155 -8.73 -10.54 -3.37
CA CYS A 155 -9.50 -11.67 -2.82
C CYS A 155 -9.75 -11.57 -1.31
N ILE A 156 -9.98 -10.33 -0.79
CA ILE A 156 -10.20 -10.02 0.64
C ILE A 156 -11.56 -9.40 0.95
N GLU A 157 -12.56 -9.53 0.06
CA GLU A 157 -13.87 -8.90 0.21
C GLU A 157 -14.58 -9.31 1.50
N ARG A 158 -14.49 -10.61 1.85
CA ARG A 158 -15.09 -11.16 3.08
C ARG A 158 -14.37 -10.62 4.33
N GLN A 159 -13.03 -10.50 4.28
CA GLN A 159 -12.24 -9.92 5.37
C GLN A 159 -12.66 -8.47 5.62
N VAL A 160 -12.78 -7.66 4.55
CA VAL A 160 -13.27 -6.27 4.66
C VAL A 160 -14.66 -6.23 5.28
N GLY A 161 -15.57 -7.13 4.86
CA GLY A 161 -16.93 -7.20 5.40
C GLY A 161 -16.98 -7.59 6.87
N ALA A 162 -16.20 -8.60 7.27
CA ALA A 162 -16.12 -9.05 8.66
C ALA A 162 -15.52 -7.96 9.57
N LEU A 163 -14.44 -7.31 9.14
CA LEU A 163 -13.81 -6.21 9.87
C LEU A 163 -14.70 -4.96 9.94
N TYR A 164 -15.51 -4.70 8.91
CA TYR A 164 -16.51 -3.64 8.95
C TYR A 164 -17.60 -3.92 10.01
N ASP A 165 -18.16 -5.14 10.02
CA ASP A 165 -19.16 -5.49 11.04
C ASP A 165 -18.55 -5.46 12.45
N LEU A 166 -17.27 -5.87 12.60
CA LEU A 166 -16.52 -5.73 13.85
C LEU A 166 -16.37 -4.25 14.26
N ALA A 167 -15.94 -3.39 13.35
CA ALA A 167 -15.78 -1.95 13.63
C ALA A 167 -17.11 -1.33 14.11
N ARG A 168 -18.24 -1.75 13.55
CA ARG A 168 -19.58 -1.28 13.98
C ARG A 168 -19.97 -1.66 15.39
N THR A 169 -19.37 -2.67 15.99
CA THR A 169 -19.68 -3.06 17.39
C THR A 169 -19.10 -2.06 18.40
N VAL A 170 -18.03 -1.34 18.00
CA VAL A 170 -17.27 -0.47 18.93
C VAL A 170 -17.27 1.00 18.53
N MET A 171 -17.63 1.31 17.28
CA MET A 171 -17.63 2.69 16.82
C MET A 171 -18.76 2.98 15.82
N ARG A 172 -19.15 4.26 15.74
CA ARG A 172 -20.10 4.72 14.73
C ARG A 172 -19.39 4.83 13.37
N VAL A 173 -19.80 4.02 12.40
CA VAL A 173 -19.25 4.02 11.03
C VAL A 173 -20.36 4.20 10.00
N ARG A 174 -20.04 4.78 8.85
CA ARG A 174 -20.97 4.96 7.73
C ARG A 174 -21.50 3.60 7.26
N LYS A 175 -22.79 3.53 6.93
CA LYS A 175 -23.41 2.28 6.50
C LYS A 175 -22.78 1.75 5.20
N MET A 176 -22.35 0.49 5.21
CA MET A 176 -21.91 -0.21 4.02
C MET A 176 -23.07 -0.35 3.02
N PRO A 177 -22.88 -0.03 1.73
CA PRO A 177 -23.90 -0.21 0.71
C PRO A 177 -24.36 -1.67 0.59
N LYS A 178 -25.66 -1.87 0.38
CA LYS A 178 -26.23 -3.22 0.20
C LYS A 178 -25.52 -3.98 -0.92
N ARG A 179 -25.17 -3.30 -2.03
CA ARG A 179 -24.46 -3.90 -3.16
C ARG A 179 -23.11 -4.49 -2.74
N PHE A 180 -22.31 -3.76 -1.95
CA PHE A 180 -21.05 -4.28 -1.44
C PHE A 180 -21.30 -5.53 -0.59
N ARG A 181 -22.19 -5.42 0.41
CA ARG A 181 -22.50 -6.51 1.34
C ARG A 181 -22.95 -7.77 0.59
N ASN A 182 -23.92 -7.66 -0.33
CA ASN A 182 -24.45 -8.81 -1.05
C ASN A 182 -23.39 -9.50 -1.93
N ASN A 183 -22.50 -8.70 -2.55
CA ASN A 183 -21.45 -9.25 -3.41
C ASN A 183 -20.27 -9.85 -2.62
N ALA A 184 -20.05 -9.40 -1.38
CA ALA A 184 -18.96 -9.87 -0.52
C ALA A 184 -19.36 -11.01 0.40
N LEU A 185 -20.66 -11.21 0.66
CA LEU A 185 -21.15 -12.30 1.50
C LEU A 185 -20.76 -13.67 0.92
N PRO A 186 -20.39 -14.63 1.78
CA PRO A 186 -20.04 -15.96 1.33
C PRO A 186 -21.26 -16.70 0.77
N LYS A 187 -21.08 -17.45 -0.31
CA LYS A 187 -22.04 -18.43 -0.80
C LYS A 187 -22.05 -19.67 0.13
N LYS A 188 -23.06 -20.53 0.02
CA LYS A 188 -23.19 -21.74 0.86
C LYS A 188 -21.96 -22.64 0.81
N GLU A 189 -21.32 -22.76 -0.35
CA GLU A 189 -20.15 -23.60 -0.63
C GLU A 189 -18.83 -23.10 -0.04
N HIS A 190 -18.77 -21.82 0.40
CA HIS A 190 -17.52 -21.26 0.91
C HIS A 190 -17.16 -21.84 2.27
N THR A 191 -15.91 -22.25 2.42
CA THR A 191 -15.32 -22.64 3.71
C THR A 191 -14.95 -21.44 4.57
N PHE A 192 -14.78 -21.69 5.88
CA PHE A 192 -14.21 -20.71 6.79
C PHE A 192 -12.76 -20.38 6.42
N LYS A 193 -12.41 -19.10 6.46
CA LYS A 193 -11.04 -18.60 6.31
C LYS A 193 -10.68 -17.75 7.51
N HIS A 194 -9.40 -17.45 7.67
CA HIS A 194 -8.92 -16.56 8.74
C HIS A 194 -8.73 -15.13 8.20
N VAL A 195 -8.96 -14.13 9.04
CA VAL A 195 -8.53 -12.75 8.74
C VAL A 195 -7.02 -12.64 8.85
N ILE A 196 -6.43 -13.31 9.85
CA ILE A 196 -4.99 -13.52 10.02
C ILE A 196 -4.79 -15.02 10.16
N ASP A 197 -3.90 -15.59 9.37
CA ASP A 197 -3.68 -17.03 9.32
C ASP A 197 -3.34 -17.60 10.71
N GLY A 198 -4.03 -18.66 11.08
CA GLY A 198 -3.85 -19.37 12.35
C GLY A 198 -4.41 -18.68 13.60
N LEU A 199 -4.93 -17.43 13.51
CA LEU A 199 -5.50 -16.73 14.66
C LEU A 199 -7.03 -16.79 14.66
N LYS A 200 -7.58 -17.09 15.84
CA LYS A 200 -9.02 -17.20 16.09
C LYS A 200 -9.36 -16.72 17.50
N SER A 201 -10.42 -15.94 17.61
CA SER A 201 -11.04 -15.53 18.89
C SER A 201 -12.32 -16.28 19.15
N LYS A 202 -12.87 -16.14 20.36
CA LYS A 202 -14.16 -16.74 20.75
C LYS A 202 -15.30 -15.72 20.79
N ASP A 203 -15.02 -14.42 20.68
CA ASP A 203 -15.95 -13.36 21.07
C ASP A 203 -16.98 -12.94 20.02
N PHE A 204 -16.72 -13.10 18.74
CA PHE A 204 -17.53 -12.54 17.64
C PHE A 204 -18.12 -13.62 16.73
N LYS A 205 -18.64 -14.68 17.30
CA LYS A 205 -19.16 -15.84 16.57
C LYS A 205 -20.27 -15.52 15.56
N ASP A 206 -21.12 -14.55 15.83
CA ASP A 206 -22.17 -14.09 14.94
C ASP A 206 -21.61 -13.45 13.66
N ILE A 207 -20.55 -12.65 13.77
CA ILE A 207 -19.83 -12.04 12.63
C ILE A 207 -19.07 -13.14 11.89
N GLU A 208 -18.37 -14.01 12.62
CA GLU A 208 -17.63 -15.13 12.02
C GLU A 208 -18.53 -16.03 11.18
N THR A 209 -19.70 -16.40 11.71
CA THR A 209 -20.68 -17.24 11.01
C THR A 209 -21.22 -16.56 9.78
N ARG A 210 -21.56 -15.26 9.87
CA ARG A 210 -22.09 -14.47 8.75
C ARG A 210 -21.12 -14.38 7.59
N TRP A 211 -19.84 -14.11 7.87
CA TRP A 211 -18.82 -13.91 6.85
C TRP A 211 -18.01 -15.16 6.53
N LYS A 212 -18.22 -16.25 7.27
CA LYS A 212 -17.37 -17.46 7.26
C LYS A 212 -15.89 -17.11 7.37
N MET A 213 -15.58 -16.25 8.36
CA MET A 213 -14.25 -15.73 8.62
C MET A 213 -13.93 -15.83 10.11
N HIS A 214 -12.79 -16.39 10.47
CA HIS A 214 -12.29 -16.36 11.84
C HIS A 214 -11.65 -15.00 12.14
N LEU A 215 -12.10 -14.36 13.21
CA LEU A 215 -11.60 -13.06 13.67
C LEU A 215 -10.51 -13.28 14.74
N PRO A 216 -9.38 -12.54 14.65
CA PRO A 216 -8.27 -12.70 15.60
C PRO A 216 -8.41 -11.82 16.85
N PHE A 217 -9.50 -11.05 17.00
CA PHE A 217 -9.67 -10.04 18.04
C PHE A 217 -10.60 -10.50 19.17
N ASN A 218 -10.26 -10.13 20.40
CA ASN A 218 -11.12 -10.24 21.56
C ASN A 218 -11.80 -8.88 21.85
N LYS A 219 -12.85 -8.87 22.68
CA LYS A 219 -13.52 -7.63 23.11
C LYS A 219 -12.58 -6.64 23.78
N LYS A 220 -11.60 -7.15 24.55
CA LYS A 220 -10.57 -6.33 25.22
C LYS A 220 -9.68 -5.58 24.22
N ASP A 221 -9.34 -6.18 23.08
CA ASP A 221 -8.50 -5.55 22.06
C ASP A 221 -9.16 -4.31 21.43
N LEU A 222 -10.47 -4.17 21.61
CA LEU A 222 -11.28 -3.10 21.05
C LEU A 222 -11.63 -1.98 22.04
N GLU A 223 -11.13 -2.02 23.27
CA GLU A 223 -11.45 -1.03 24.30
C GLU A 223 -11.00 0.37 23.94
N ASP A 224 -9.87 0.51 23.24
CA ASP A 224 -9.34 1.79 22.77
C ASP A 224 -10.25 2.53 21.76
N TYR A 225 -11.30 1.87 21.26
CA TYR A 225 -12.27 2.43 20.31
C TYR A 225 -13.60 2.89 20.92
N ARG A 226 -13.80 2.68 22.22
CA ARG A 226 -15.03 3.05 22.97
C ARG A 226 -15.06 4.47 23.47
#